data_9012af84b6c6b6b76a7e0ed930ffc68e
#
_entry.id   9012af84b6c6b6b76a7e0ed930ffc68e
#
_cell.length_a   1.000
_cell.length_b   1.000
_cell.length_c   1.000
_cell.angle_alpha   90.00
_cell.angle_beta   90.00
_cell.angle_gamma   90.00
#
_symmetry.space_group_name_H-M   'P 1'
#
loop_
_entity.id
_entity.type
_entity.pdbx_description
1 polymer ?
#
loop_
_entity_poly.entity_id
_entity_poly.type
_entity_poly.pdbx_seq_one_letter_code
_entity_poly.pdbx_strand_id
1 'polypeptide(L)'
;MLRRRTLLIGMLAFFLIGSMFPSWSILTLSSIPKAHAVSRSIKLTGASYTGWNGTNPGPTVTVTKGDGVSMSLVSGDGAPHTFIVDVDKDGVIPNPTCSIDKCSPQFSTSTPYPFVVDFGPGTFTYYCSIHLTMMVGTFIVSDFGVSSSPFSLTIPQGSNANSTVSITSLNNYAGAVTLSATPPTSWPPPFFGVNPVPISSGMTSTSKLTIYVPPGTSPGPYGVTVTASDSFISHSTNVAVNVPAPSFTVSASPATLTINSGSSGTSTITVAGSYGFSGTVSLSATVPSGRATTILSSASVMLSATATSATSMLTVSSALGMFNVTVTATSGSTAPSTLVAVNGPDFSIKTSPSTVSLSQGSSAMLAITLSSVNGFSGFVALSASPSTGGPPVTVSPTSLQVPSSGSVSATLTVTASSSGTYSTPISPGSYTITLNATMGSLSHTETIPLTVTSLPSGAGILTSPIVIGGIAAAITVVAGIIYVIRRRPKANT
;
A
#
# COMPACT_ATOMS: atom_id res chain seq x y z
N MET A 1 0.65 -77.89 -29.08
CA MET A 1 -0.74 -78.08 -28.67
C MET A 1 -1.32 -76.72 -28.39
N LEU A 2 -1.93 -76.13 -29.34
CA LEU A 2 -3.38 -76.09 -29.65
C LEU A 2 -4.24 -75.63 -28.46
N ARG A 3 -4.77 -74.39 -28.49
CA ARG A 3 -6.11 -73.92 -28.76
C ARG A 3 -6.18 -72.45 -28.29
N ARG A 4 -6.35 -71.49 -29.16
CA ARG A 4 -7.55 -70.98 -29.86
C ARG A 4 -8.73 -70.57 -28.95
N ARG A 5 -9.14 -69.31 -29.22
CA ARG A 5 -10.47 -68.65 -29.06
C ARG A 5 -10.75 -68.07 -27.67
N THR A 6 -11.23 -66.82 -27.55
CA THR A 6 -12.38 -66.26 -28.23
C THR A 6 -12.36 -64.73 -28.17
N LEU A 7 -12.68 -64.12 -29.28
CA LEU A 7 -13.11 -62.76 -29.51
C LEU A 7 -14.41 -62.49 -28.76
N LEU A 8 -14.56 -61.44 -27.98
CA LEU A 8 -15.87 -60.88 -27.68
C LEU A 8 -15.81 -59.37 -27.86
N ILE A 9 -16.56 -58.97 -28.86
CA ILE A 9 -16.96 -57.61 -29.25
C ILE A 9 -17.83 -57.04 -28.11
N GLY A 10 -17.42 -56.00 -27.49
CA GLY A 10 -18.20 -55.18 -26.56
C GLY A 10 -18.46 -53.82 -27.19
N MET A 11 -19.69 -53.59 -27.58
CA MET A 11 -20.22 -52.43 -28.28
C MET A 11 -19.88 -51.11 -27.65
N LEU A 12 -19.42 -50.23 -28.53
CA LEU A 12 -19.37 -48.79 -28.45
C LEU A 12 -20.74 -48.20 -28.13
N ALA A 13 -20.99 -47.78 -26.92
CA ALA A 13 -22.10 -46.86 -26.60
C ALA A 13 -21.59 -45.43 -26.74
N PHE A 14 -21.75 -44.85 -27.92
CA PHE A 14 -21.66 -43.44 -28.15
C PHE A 14 -22.84 -42.76 -27.45
N PHE A 15 -22.61 -42.14 -26.29
CA PHE A 15 -23.52 -41.15 -25.76
C PHE A 15 -23.32 -39.86 -26.57
N LEU A 16 -24.22 -39.61 -27.49
CA LEU A 16 -24.48 -38.33 -28.11
C LEU A 16 -24.97 -37.36 -27.00
N ILE A 17 -24.07 -36.66 -26.36
CA ILE A 17 -24.42 -35.42 -25.67
C ILE A 17 -24.56 -34.37 -26.78
N GLY A 18 -25.81 -34.12 -27.16
CA GLY A 18 -26.15 -33.03 -28.06
C GLY A 18 -25.61 -31.71 -27.46
N SER A 19 -24.59 -31.19 -28.09
CA SER A 19 -24.14 -29.82 -27.88
C SER A 19 -25.26 -28.89 -28.38
N MET A 20 -26.09 -28.40 -27.48
CA MET A 20 -26.83 -27.19 -27.68
C MET A 20 -25.83 -26.03 -27.64
N PHE A 21 -25.08 -25.85 -28.73
CA PHE A 21 -24.55 -24.53 -29.03
C PHE A 21 -25.75 -23.71 -29.52
N PRO A 22 -26.08 -22.59 -28.83
CA PRO A 22 -27.01 -21.66 -29.45
C PRO A 22 -26.35 -21.26 -30.77
N SER A 23 -27.09 -21.44 -31.87
CA SER A 23 -26.74 -20.92 -33.17
C SER A 23 -26.41 -19.43 -32.98
N TRP A 24 -25.13 -19.12 -32.99
CA TRP A 24 -24.71 -17.74 -33.17
C TRP A 24 -25.16 -17.38 -34.56
N SER A 25 -26.30 -16.70 -34.62
CA SER A 25 -26.67 -15.93 -35.79
C SER A 25 -25.45 -15.07 -36.06
N ILE A 26 -24.75 -15.35 -37.16
CA ILE A 26 -23.82 -14.41 -37.74
C ILE A 26 -24.74 -13.22 -38.09
N LEU A 27 -24.79 -12.26 -37.13
CA LEU A 27 -25.25 -10.94 -37.47
C LEU A 27 -24.34 -10.54 -38.62
N THR A 28 -24.90 -10.61 -39.85
CA THR A 28 -24.31 -9.95 -41.00
C THR A 28 -24.04 -8.53 -40.49
N LEU A 29 -22.76 -8.17 -40.40
CA LEU A 29 -22.36 -6.80 -40.18
C LEU A 29 -23.06 -6.00 -41.25
N SER A 30 -24.26 -5.49 -40.95
CA SER A 30 -24.85 -4.42 -41.73
C SER A 30 -23.77 -3.36 -41.75
N SER A 31 -23.31 -3.01 -42.95
CA SER A 31 -22.28 -2.02 -43.19
C SER A 31 -22.41 -0.90 -42.16
N ILE A 32 -21.45 -0.84 -41.25
CA ILE A 32 -21.30 0.31 -40.34
C ILE A 32 -21.33 1.50 -41.31
N PRO A 33 -22.26 2.42 -41.15
CA PRO A 33 -22.25 3.59 -42.03
C PRO A 33 -20.89 4.23 -41.79
N LYS A 34 -19.97 4.13 -42.75
CA LYS A 34 -18.81 5.00 -42.80
C LYS A 34 -19.37 6.37 -42.58
N ALA A 35 -18.84 7.14 -41.64
CA ALA A 35 -19.17 8.55 -41.53
C ALA A 35 -18.86 9.12 -42.91
N HIS A 36 -19.90 9.26 -43.74
CA HIS A 36 -19.74 9.86 -45.04
C HIS A 36 -19.50 11.34 -44.77
N ALA A 37 -18.52 11.92 -45.43
CA ALA A 37 -18.47 13.35 -45.64
C ALA A 37 -19.90 13.80 -46.00
N VAL A 38 -20.53 14.51 -45.07
CA VAL A 38 -21.93 14.90 -45.30
C VAL A 38 -21.92 16.06 -46.30
N SER A 39 -22.67 15.93 -47.36
CA SER A 39 -22.89 17.08 -48.23
C SER A 39 -23.79 18.07 -47.47
N ARG A 40 -23.21 19.20 -47.06
CA ARG A 40 -23.96 20.26 -46.38
C ARG A 40 -24.32 21.39 -47.38
N SER A 41 -25.59 21.63 -47.55
CA SER A 41 -26.06 22.77 -48.32
C SER A 41 -26.32 23.95 -47.38
N ILE A 42 -25.62 25.05 -47.58
CA ILE A 42 -25.68 26.25 -46.75
C ILE A 42 -26.00 27.44 -47.64
N LYS A 43 -27.07 28.19 -47.34
CA LYS A 43 -27.40 29.43 -48.05
C LYS A 43 -27.00 30.62 -47.18
N LEU A 44 -26.22 31.53 -47.76
CA LEU A 44 -25.90 32.83 -47.17
C LEU A 44 -26.30 33.93 -48.16
N THR A 45 -27.02 34.95 -47.66
CA THR A 45 -27.38 36.15 -48.41
C THR A 45 -26.52 37.30 -47.87
N GLY A 46 -25.70 37.88 -48.71
CA GLY A 46 -24.85 39.03 -48.39
C GLY A 46 -25.54 40.34 -48.74
N ALA A 47 -25.46 41.31 -47.84
CA ALA A 47 -25.88 42.67 -48.09
C ALA A 47 -24.94 43.67 -47.41
N SER A 48 -24.53 44.69 -48.12
CA SER A 48 -23.46 45.64 -47.75
C SER A 48 -23.67 46.35 -46.40
N TYR A 49 -24.94 46.60 -46.05
CA TYR A 49 -25.31 47.36 -44.85
C TYR A 49 -25.93 46.52 -43.73
N THR A 50 -26.39 45.32 -44.02
CA THR A 50 -27.07 44.47 -43.03
C THR A 50 -26.34 43.18 -42.70
N GLY A 51 -25.24 42.90 -43.37
CA GLY A 51 -24.39 41.73 -43.10
C GLY A 51 -24.87 40.45 -43.80
N TRP A 52 -24.46 39.34 -43.26
CA TRP A 52 -24.85 38.01 -43.72
C TRP A 52 -26.23 37.62 -43.18
N ASN A 53 -27.16 37.24 -44.07
CA ASN A 53 -28.56 36.94 -43.77
C ASN A 53 -29.28 38.07 -42.98
N GLY A 54 -28.86 39.34 -43.20
CA GLY A 54 -29.43 40.48 -42.53
C GLY A 54 -28.97 40.67 -41.07
N THR A 55 -27.88 40.06 -40.68
CA THR A 55 -27.28 40.16 -39.31
C THR A 55 -25.78 40.43 -39.38
N ASN A 56 -25.29 41.16 -38.38
CA ASN A 56 -23.84 41.31 -38.12
C ASN A 56 -23.59 41.17 -36.62
N PRO A 57 -22.87 40.12 -36.13
CA PRO A 57 -22.29 39.03 -36.95
C PRO A 57 -23.37 38.19 -37.64
N GLY A 58 -22.97 37.61 -38.77
CA GLY A 58 -23.77 36.64 -39.53
C GLY A 58 -23.97 35.31 -38.78
N PRO A 59 -24.81 34.41 -39.33
CA PRO A 59 -25.10 33.13 -38.68
C PRO A 59 -23.85 32.30 -38.48
N THR A 60 -23.77 31.56 -37.38
CA THR A 60 -22.71 30.58 -37.14
C THR A 60 -22.90 29.38 -38.09
N VAL A 61 -21.86 29.05 -38.84
CA VAL A 61 -21.80 27.88 -39.71
C VAL A 61 -20.99 26.78 -38.98
N THR A 62 -21.59 25.62 -38.76
CA THR A 62 -20.89 24.49 -38.12
C THR A 62 -20.79 23.33 -39.10
N VAL A 63 -19.57 22.82 -39.28
CA VAL A 63 -19.22 21.73 -40.18
C VAL A 63 -18.23 20.78 -39.49
N THR A 64 -17.96 19.63 -40.07
CA THR A 64 -16.95 18.69 -39.61
C THR A 64 -15.84 18.57 -40.67
N LYS A 65 -14.63 18.31 -40.25
CA LYS A 65 -13.51 18.04 -41.17
C LYS A 65 -13.91 16.95 -42.16
N GLY A 66 -13.66 17.18 -43.43
CA GLY A 66 -14.03 16.28 -44.54
C GLY A 66 -15.42 16.51 -45.12
N ASP A 67 -16.29 17.34 -44.49
CA ASP A 67 -17.58 17.68 -45.06
C ASP A 67 -17.41 18.35 -46.46
N GLY A 68 -18.21 17.91 -47.42
CA GLY A 68 -18.39 18.62 -48.67
C GLY A 68 -19.42 19.74 -48.46
N VAL A 69 -18.97 20.97 -48.43
CA VAL A 69 -19.88 22.15 -48.26
C VAL A 69 -20.29 22.69 -49.62
N SER A 70 -21.56 22.76 -49.86
CA SER A 70 -22.14 23.44 -51.02
C SER A 70 -22.79 24.75 -50.56
N MET A 71 -22.04 25.85 -50.71
CA MET A 71 -22.58 27.19 -50.40
C MET A 71 -23.43 27.68 -51.54
N SER A 72 -24.63 28.17 -51.21
CA SER A 72 -25.46 28.98 -52.10
C SER A 72 -25.34 30.43 -51.67
N LEU A 73 -24.42 31.14 -52.29
CA LEU A 73 -24.13 32.55 -52.01
C LEU A 73 -25.05 33.45 -52.84
N VAL A 74 -25.76 34.37 -52.22
CA VAL A 74 -26.70 35.24 -52.84
C VAL A 74 -26.42 36.70 -52.50
N SER A 75 -26.33 37.60 -53.48
CA SER A 75 -26.35 39.04 -53.23
C SER A 75 -27.80 39.49 -52.97
N GLY A 76 -28.04 40.09 -51.80
CA GLY A 76 -29.34 40.60 -51.38
C GLY A 76 -29.56 42.05 -51.78
N ASP A 77 -28.52 42.78 -52.17
CA ASP A 77 -28.56 44.20 -52.56
C ASP A 77 -28.00 44.44 -53.95
N GLY A 78 -27.65 43.40 -54.71
CA GLY A 78 -27.09 43.51 -56.05
C GLY A 78 -25.63 44.00 -56.09
N ALA A 79 -25.02 44.32 -54.93
CA ALA A 79 -23.61 44.67 -54.80
C ALA A 79 -22.73 43.45 -54.98
N PRO A 80 -21.41 43.66 -55.33
CA PRO A 80 -20.45 42.58 -55.36
C PRO A 80 -20.07 42.16 -53.96
N HIS A 81 -20.00 40.85 -53.71
CA HIS A 81 -19.59 40.23 -52.44
C HIS A 81 -18.61 39.10 -52.70
N THR A 82 -17.86 38.72 -51.64
CA THR A 82 -17.07 37.48 -51.55
C THR A 82 -17.41 36.75 -50.29
N PHE A 83 -17.19 35.44 -50.24
CA PHE A 83 -17.24 34.65 -49.01
C PHE A 83 -15.86 34.04 -48.79
N ILE A 84 -15.25 34.37 -47.69
CA ILE A 84 -13.91 33.90 -47.30
C ILE A 84 -13.99 33.26 -45.92
N VAL A 85 -13.39 32.09 -45.70
CA VAL A 85 -13.11 31.55 -44.40
C VAL A 85 -11.62 31.76 -44.10
N ASP A 86 -11.32 32.55 -43.11
CA ASP A 86 -9.97 32.89 -42.63
C ASP A 86 -9.35 31.68 -41.92
N VAL A 87 -8.67 30.80 -42.67
CA VAL A 87 -8.13 29.53 -42.20
C VAL A 87 -6.77 29.72 -41.49
N ASP A 88 -5.95 30.65 -41.97
CA ASP A 88 -4.64 30.97 -41.39
C ASP A 88 -4.71 31.96 -40.22
N LYS A 89 -5.89 32.55 -39.98
CA LYS A 89 -6.22 33.50 -38.91
C LYS A 89 -5.36 34.78 -38.96
N ASP A 90 -5.09 35.24 -40.19
CA ASP A 90 -4.39 36.51 -40.42
C ASP A 90 -5.35 37.72 -40.28
N GLY A 91 -6.64 37.45 -40.12
CA GLY A 91 -7.68 38.43 -39.83
C GLY A 91 -8.56 38.77 -41.04
N VAL A 92 -9.47 39.73 -40.81
CA VAL A 92 -10.41 40.20 -41.85
C VAL A 92 -9.70 41.21 -42.74
N ILE A 93 -9.17 40.77 -43.88
CA ILE A 93 -8.34 41.56 -44.81
C ILE A 93 -8.94 41.68 -46.21
N PRO A 94 -8.63 42.75 -46.95
CA PRO A 94 -9.10 42.96 -48.30
C PRO A 94 -8.58 41.95 -49.34
N ASN A 95 -7.37 41.43 -49.12
CA ASN A 95 -6.65 40.54 -50.02
C ASN A 95 -6.27 39.23 -49.29
N PRO A 96 -7.22 38.29 -49.09
CA PRO A 96 -6.94 37.04 -48.37
C PRO A 96 -6.02 36.11 -49.16
N THR A 97 -5.32 35.24 -48.44
CA THR A 97 -4.43 34.24 -49.03
C THR A 97 -5.24 33.00 -49.47
N CYS A 98 -5.92 33.10 -50.62
CA CYS A 98 -6.84 32.07 -51.13
C CYS A 98 -6.19 30.70 -51.45
N SER A 99 -4.87 30.58 -51.34
CA SER A 99 -4.19 29.27 -51.35
C SER A 99 -4.30 28.54 -50.02
N ILE A 100 -4.60 29.24 -48.92
CA ILE A 100 -4.80 28.73 -47.56
C ILE A 100 -6.27 28.90 -47.18
N ASP A 101 -6.80 30.11 -47.32
CA ASP A 101 -8.19 30.45 -47.05
C ASP A 101 -9.14 29.82 -48.04
N LYS A 102 -10.42 29.68 -47.66
CA LYS A 102 -11.47 29.25 -48.54
C LYS A 102 -12.17 30.48 -49.11
N CYS A 103 -11.79 30.86 -50.31
CA CYS A 103 -12.31 32.03 -51.00
C CYS A 103 -13.29 31.67 -52.12
N SER A 104 -14.49 32.25 -52.08
CA SER A 104 -15.40 32.18 -53.24
C SER A 104 -14.98 33.13 -54.38
N PRO A 105 -15.39 32.88 -55.60
CA PRO A 105 -15.42 33.95 -56.60
C PRO A 105 -16.27 35.12 -56.10
N GLN A 106 -16.00 36.34 -56.63
CA GLN A 106 -16.88 37.47 -56.42
C GLN A 106 -18.26 37.23 -57.04
N PHE A 107 -19.33 37.58 -56.33
CA PHE A 107 -20.69 37.39 -56.78
C PHE A 107 -21.55 38.63 -56.54
N SER A 108 -22.44 38.93 -57.47
CA SER A 108 -23.47 39.95 -57.33
C SER A 108 -24.88 39.38 -57.61
N THR A 109 -24.97 38.09 -57.87
CA THR A 109 -26.15 37.30 -58.06
C THR A 109 -26.03 35.98 -57.29
N SER A 110 -26.95 35.05 -57.47
CA SER A 110 -26.79 33.70 -56.82
C SER A 110 -25.64 32.93 -57.46
N THR A 111 -24.66 32.49 -56.63
CA THR A 111 -23.48 31.79 -57.09
C THR A 111 -23.26 30.56 -56.21
N PRO A 112 -23.16 29.36 -56.75
CA PRO A 112 -22.73 28.18 -55.96
C PRO A 112 -21.23 28.24 -55.70
N TYR A 113 -20.83 27.89 -54.46
CA TYR A 113 -19.45 27.76 -54.09
C TYR A 113 -19.23 26.46 -53.29
N PRO A 114 -18.90 25.35 -53.99
CA PRO A 114 -18.58 24.09 -53.35
C PRO A 114 -17.11 24.06 -52.89
N PHE A 115 -16.87 23.56 -51.69
CA PHE A 115 -15.53 23.25 -51.19
C PHE A 115 -15.57 22.09 -50.20
N VAL A 116 -14.41 21.47 -49.94
CA VAL A 116 -14.24 20.47 -48.90
C VAL A 116 -13.57 21.12 -47.69
N VAL A 117 -14.00 20.77 -46.48
CA VAL A 117 -13.38 21.20 -45.23
C VAL A 117 -12.12 20.35 -45.01
N ASP A 118 -10.99 20.79 -45.57
CA ASP A 118 -9.69 20.09 -45.53
C ASP A 118 -8.75 20.63 -44.45
N PHE A 119 -9.16 21.65 -43.72
CA PHE A 119 -8.44 22.25 -42.61
C PHE A 119 -8.88 21.69 -41.25
N GLY A 120 -8.06 21.97 -40.20
CA GLY A 120 -8.23 21.38 -38.86
C GLY A 120 -9.44 21.89 -38.12
N PRO A 121 -9.86 21.19 -37.03
CA PRO A 121 -10.93 21.64 -36.16
C PRO A 121 -10.59 22.98 -35.49
N GLY A 122 -11.63 23.78 -35.26
CA GLY A 122 -11.48 25.10 -34.62
C GLY A 122 -12.62 26.06 -34.95
N THR A 123 -12.47 27.26 -34.43
CA THR A 123 -13.33 28.39 -34.71
C THR A 123 -12.56 29.37 -35.61
N PHE A 124 -13.18 29.72 -36.72
CA PHE A 124 -12.66 30.58 -37.76
C PHE A 124 -13.64 31.74 -38.01
N THR A 125 -13.13 32.84 -38.52
CA THR A 125 -13.98 33.94 -39.01
C THR A 125 -14.30 33.67 -40.47
N TYR A 126 -15.56 33.88 -40.89
CA TYR A 126 -15.85 34.05 -42.30
C TYR A 126 -16.29 35.49 -42.55
N TYR A 127 -15.95 36.02 -43.72
CA TYR A 127 -16.16 37.42 -44.02
C TYR A 127 -16.27 37.70 -45.52
N CYS A 128 -16.64 38.95 -45.84
CA CYS A 128 -16.57 39.50 -47.19
C CYS A 128 -15.38 40.47 -47.29
N SER A 129 -14.44 40.26 -48.21
CA SER A 129 -13.26 41.10 -48.38
C SER A 129 -13.60 42.52 -48.92
N ILE A 130 -14.81 42.75 -49.38
CA ILE A 130 -15.28 44.07 -49.85
C ILE A 130 -15.94 44.84 -48.71
N HIS A 131 -16.62 44.18 -47.77
CA HIS A 131 -17.38 44.80 -46.68
C HIS A 131 -16.91 44.30 -45.30
N LEU A 132 -15.62 44.45 -45.05
CA LEU A 132 -14.82 43.83 -43.99
C LEU A 132 -15.45 43.83 -42.59
N THR A 133 -16.04 44.96 -42.15
CA THR A 133 -16.60 45.11 -40.79
C THR A 133 -18.09 44.81 -40.71
N MET A 134 -18.77 44.82 -41.85
CA MET A 134 -20.24 44.67 -41.90
C MET A 134 -20.68 43.22 -42.20
N MET A 135 -19.82 42.46 -42.84
CA MET A 135 -20.14 41.11 -43.29
C MET A 135 -19.14 40.08 -42.71
N VAL A 136 -19.25 39.86 -41.42
CA VAL A 136 -18.45 38.87 -40.69
C VAL A 136 -19.35 37.86 -39.98
N GLY A 137 -18.86 36.65 -39.78
CA GLY A 137 -19.55 35.59 -39.04
C GLY A 137 -18.61 34.53 -38.55
N THR A 138 -19.13 33.52 -37.89
CA THR A 138 -18.34 32.44 -37.27
C THR A 138 -18.49 31.15 -38.06
N PHE A 139 -17.35 30.55 -38.42
CA PHE A 139 -17.27 29.24 -39.06
C PHE A 139 -16.60 28.24 -38.08
N ILE A 140 -17.31 27.19 -37.69
CA ILE A 140 -16.85 26.21 -36.70
C ILE A 140 -16.59 24.88 -37.40
N VAL A 141 -15.39 24.35 -37.26
CA VAL A 141 -15.06 22.98 -37.59
C VAL A 141 -15.09 22.17 -36.31
N SER A 142 -16.08 21.30 -36.18
CA SER A 142 -16.32 20.50 -34.97
C SER A 142 -15.29 19.39 -34.82
N ASP A 143 -15.08 18.97 -33.57
CA ASP A 143 -14.10 17.96 -33.14
C ASP A 143 -14.63 17.15 -31.96
N PHE A 144 -13.90 16.10 -31.60
CA PHE A 144 -14.11 15.36 -30.35
C PHE A 144 -12.80 15.14 -29.59
N GLY A 145 -12.89 15.05 -28.28
CA GLY A 145 -11.78 14.65 -27.42
C GLY A 145 -11.90 13.20 -27.01
N VAL A 146 -10.75 12.53 -26.73
CA VAL A 146 -10.70 11.20 -26.16
C VAL A 146 -9.89 11.20 -24.87
N SER A 147 -10.40 10.51 -23.85
CA SER A 147 -9.69 10.31 -22.58
C SER A 147 -10.01 8.93 -22.01
N SER A 148 -9.21 8.47 -21.04
CA SER A 148 -9.41 7.19 -20.35
C SER A 148 -9.32 7.35 -18.83
N SER A 149 -10.20 6.68 -18.09
CA SER A 149 -10.21 6.71 -16.63
C SER A 149 -10.58 5.33 -16.05
N PRO A 150 -9.74 4.74 -15.18
CA PRO A 150 -8.39 5.18 -14.84
C PRO A 150 -7.43 5.11 -16.05
N PHE A 151 -6.48 6.03 -16.12
CA PHE A 151 -5.45 6.05 -17.17
C PHE A 151 -4.27 5.09 -16.87
N SER A 152 -4.25 4.50 -15.65
CA SER A 152 -3.26 3.51 -15.21
C SER A 152 -3.95 2.35 -14.50
N LEU A 153 -3.55 1.13 -14.84
CA LEU A 153 -4.09 -0.12 -14.32
C LEU A 153 -2.94 -1.00 -13.82
N THR A 154 -3.16 -1.70 -12.70
CA THR A 154 -2.30 -2.82 -12.28
C THR A 154 -3.03 -4.12 -12.62
N ILE A 155 -2.47 -4.90 -13.54
CA ILE A 155 -3.11 -6.13 -14.05
C ILE A 155 -2.11 -7.30 -13.92
N PRO A 156 -2.35 -8.25 -13.01
CA PRO A 156 -1.55 -9.48 -12.95
C PRO A 156 -1.63 -10.26 -14.27
N GLN A 157 -0.57 -11.00 -14.59
CA GLN A 157 -0.60 -11.94 -15.70
C GLN A 157 -1.77 -12.94 -15.56
N GLY A 158 -2.40 -13.30 -16.68
CA GLY A 158 -3.59 -14.15 -16.73
C GLY A 158 -4.89 -13.47 -16.27
N SER A 159 -4.87 -12.15 -16.03
CA SER A 159 -5.99 -11.38 -15.51
C SER A 159 -6.42 -10.26 -16.45
N ASN A 160 -7.56 -9.65 -16.18
CA ASN A 160 -8.03 -8.47 -16.90
C ASN A 160 -8.39 -7.33 -15.97
N ALA A 161 -8.43 -6.12 -16.52
CA ALA A 161 -9.01 -4.96 -15.84
C ALA A 161 -9.67 -4.02 -16.86
N ASN A 162 -10.41 -3.05 -16.34
CA ASN A 162 -11.22 -2.16 -17.16
C ASN A 162 -10.79 -0.71 -16.98
N SER A 163 -10.86 0.05 -18.07
CA SER A 163 -10.84 1.51 -18.09
C SER A 163 -12.08 2.01 -18.84
N THR A 164 -12.58 3.17 -18.47
CA THR A 164 -13.66 3.84 -19.20
C THR A 164 -13.04 4.82 -20.19
N VAL A 165 -13.27 4.60 -21.48
CA VAL A 165 -12.92 5.54 -22.55
C VAL A 165 -14.06 6.51 -22.70
N SER A 166 -13.76 7.81 -22.59
CA SER A 166 -14.72 8.89 -22.74
C SER A 166 -14.44 9.66 -24.03
N ILE A 167 -15.47 9.84 -24.84
CA ILE A 167 -15.45 10.68 -26.05
C ILE A 167 -16.30 11.91 -25.76
N THR A 168 -15.69 13.08 -25.87
CA THR A 168 -16.35 14.36 -25.54
C THR A 168 -16.56 15.19 -26.82
N SER A 169 -17.78 15.65 -27.05
CA SER A 169 -18.08 16.57 -28.12
C SER A 169 -17.38 17.90 -27.94
N LEU A 170 -16.66 18.36 -28.93
CA LEU A 170 -16.02 19.68 -28.98
C LEU A 170 -16.62 20.43 -30.17
N ASN A 171 -16.88 21.71 -30.01
CA ASN A 171 -17.43 22.56 -31.05
C ASN A 171 -18.70 21.95 -31.71
N ASN A 172 -19.60 21.41 -30.85
CA ASN A 172 -20.87 20.82 -31.31
C ASN A 172 -20.72 19.56 -32.19
N TYR A 173 -19.64 18.83 -32.11
CA TYR A 173 -19.49 17.56 -32.83
C TYR A 173 -20.62 16.59 -32.48
N ALA A 174 -21.19 15.96 -33.51
CA ALA A 174 -22.13 14.86 -33.36
C ALA A 174 -21.85 13.80 -34.44
N GLY A 175 -21.83 12.54 -34.07
CA GLY A 175 -21.50 11.45 -34.98
C GLY A 175 -21.23 10.13 -34.25
N ALA A 176 -20.67 9.18 -34.97
CA ALA A 176 -20.26 7.88 -34.45
C ALA A 176 -18.74 7.78 -34.54
N VAL A 177 -18.09 7.61 -33.38
CA VAL A 177 -16.62 7.52 -33.26
C VAL A 177 -16.23 6.06 -33.06
N THR A 178 -15.39 5.54 -33.97
CA THR A 178 -14.86 4.18 -33.92
C THR A 178 -13.65 4.14 -33.00
N LEU A 179 -13.62 3.17 -32.08
CA LEU A 179 -12.52 2.93 -31.19
C LEU A 179 -11.66 1.78 -31.68
N SER A 180 -10.36 1.94 -31.59
CA SER A 180 -9.37 0.85 -31.75
C SER A 180 -8.36 0.94 -30.62
N ALA A 181 -7.72 -0.18 -30.30
CA ALA A 181 -6.67 -0.21 -29.30
C ALA A 181 -5.50 -1.02 -29.80
N THR A 182 -4.29 -0.48 -29.59
CA THR A 182 -3.03 -1.14 -29.92
C THR A 182 -2.34 -1.57 -28.64
N PRO A 183 -2.48 -2.84 -28.23
CA PRO A 183 -1.76 -3.39 -27.09
C PRO A 183 -0.32 -3.76 -27.50
N PRO A 184 0.54 -4.20 -26.56
CA PRO A 184 1.81 -4.89 -26.85
C PRO A 184 1.60 -6.08 -27.81
N THR A 185 2.58 -6.36 -28.65
CA THR A 185 2.47 -7.32 -29.78
C THR A 185 2.05 -8.75 -29.40
N SER A 186 2.32 -9.16 -28.16
CA SER A 186 1.98 -10.51 -27.66
C SER A 186 0.61 -10.59 -26.97
N TRP A 187 -0.09 -9.45 -26.81
CA TRP A 187 -1.37 -9.40 -26.10
C TRP A 187 -2.53 -9.52 -27.08
N PRO A 188 -3.67 -10.13 -26.68
CA PRO A 188 -4.86 -10.11 -27.49
C PRO A 188 -5.43 -8.69 -27.59
N PRO A 189 -6.19 -8.40 -28.66
CA PRO A 189 -6.85 -7.11 -28.80
C PRO A 189 -7.76 -6.81 -27.61
N PRO A 190 -7.68 -5.61 -27.02
CA PRO A 190 -8.61 -5.16 -26.00
C PRO A 190 -10.05 -5.09 -26.54
N PHE A 191 -11.02 -5.29 -25.65
CA PHE A 191 -12.44 -5.28 -26.01
C PHE A 191 -13.11 -3.98 -25.56
N PHE A 192 -13.95 -3.41 -26.45
CA PHE A 192 -14.79 -2.27 -26.17
C PHE A 192 -16.25 -2.69 -25.99
N GLY A 193 -16.90 -2.22 -24.92
CA GLY A 193 -18.30 -2.52 -24.64
C GLY A 193 -19.28 -1.87 -25.61
N VAL A 194 -18.96 -0.67 -26.09
CA VAL A 194 -19.68 0.07 -27.11
C VAL A 194 -18.70 0.54 -28.18
N ASN A 195 -18.88 0.10 -29.44
CA ASN A 195 -18.03 0.51 -30.55
C ASN A 195 -18.74 0.25 -31.87
N PRO A 196 -19.01 1.27 -32.70
CA PRO A 196 -18.67 2.68 -32.49
C PRO A 196 -19.47 3.35 -31.36
N VAL A 197 -18.90 4.43 -30.79
CA VAL A 197 -19.52 5.24 -29.74
C VAL A 197 -20.35 6.36 -30.37
N PRO A 198 -21.66 6.39 -30.19
CA PRO A 198 -22.48 7.50 -30.66
C PRO A 198 -22.30 8.71 -29.76
N ILE A 199 -22.13 9.88 -30.35
CA ILE A 199 -21.97 11.13 -29.62
C ILE A 199 -22.97 12.18 -30.11
N SER A 200 -23.61 12.88 -29.20
CA SER A 200 -24.47 14.03 -29.47
C SER A 200 -23.72 15.33 -29.17
N SER A 201 -24.13 16.40 -29.88
CA SER A 201 -23.54 17.73 -29.68
C SER A 201 -23.54 18.17 -28.21
N GLY A 202 -22.38 18.63 -27.71
CA GLY A 202 -22.17 19.07 -26.35
C GLY A 202 -22.14 17.97 -25.28
N MET A 203 -22.24 16.70 -25.67
CA MET A 203 -22.31 15.56 -24.74
C MET A 203 -20.98 14.81 -24.65
N THR A 204 -20.85 14.00 -23.60
CA THR A 204 -19.81 12.99 -23.47
C THR A 204 -20.44 11.61 -23.46
N SER A 205 -19.92 10.71 -24.28
CA SER A 205 -20.31 9.30 -24.31
C SER A 205 -19.16 8.42 -23.94
N THR A 206 -19.44 7.23 -23.41
CA THR A 206 -18.39 6.36 -22.86
C THR A 206 -18.46 4.95 -23.44
N SER A 207 -17.30 4.29 -23.46
CA SER A 207 -17.17 2.87 -23.73
C SER A 207 -16.26 2.21 -22.69
N LYS A 208 -16.64 1.04 -22.20
CA LYS A 208 -15.83 0.23 -21.32
C LYS A 208 -14.74 -0.47 -22.13
N LEU A 209 -13.49 -0.17 -21.85
CA LEU A 209 -12.31 -0.87 -22.38
C LEU A 209 -11.91 -1.98 -21.42
N THR A 210 -11.84 -3.21 -21.87
CA THR A 210 -11.32 -4.36 -21.11
C THR A 210 -9.97 -4.77 -21.70
N ILE A 211 -8.93 -4.75 -20.87
CA ILE A 211 -7.57 -5.14 -21.23
C ILE A 211 -7.24 -6.45 -20.51
N TYR A 212 -6.76 -7.45 -21.25
CA TYR A 212 -6.31 -8.74 -20.72
C TYR A 212 -4.80 -8.85 -20.88
N VAL A 213 -4.12 -9.22 -19.78
CA VAL A 213 -2.69 -9.52 -19.76
C VAL A 213 -2.49 -11.03 -19.85
N PRO A 214 -1.85 -11.57 -20.90
CA PRO A 214 -1.65 -13.01 -21.03
C PRO A 214 -0.81 -13.62 -19.90
N PRO A 215 -1.01 -14.92 -19.59
CA PRO A 215 -0.07 -15.67 -18.74
C PRO A 215 1.35 -15.63 -19.32
N GLY A 216 2.36 -15.59 -18.45
CA GLY A 216 3.76 -15.54 -18.88
C GLY A 216 4.24 -14.15 -19.34
N THR A 217 3.39 -13.12 -19.29
CA THR A 217 3.84 -11.75 -19.52
C THR A 217 4.86 -11.33 -18.46
N SER A 218 6.02 -10.83 -18.89
CA SER A 218 7.06 -10.36 -17.98
C SER A 218 6.54 -9.22 -17.09
N PRO A 219 6.92 -9.16 -15.82
CA PRO A 219 6.60 -8.01 -14.97
C PRO A 219 7.18 -6.70 -15.51
N GLY A 220 6.44 -5.61 -15.39
CA GLY A 220 6.91 -4.30 -15.82
C GLY A 220 5.79 -3.40 -16.34
N PRO A 221 6.15 -2.19 -16.79
CA PRO A 221 5.21 -1.24 -17.36
C PRO A 221 4.98 -1.51 -18.85
N TYR A 222 3.73 -1.40 -19.27
CA TYR A 222 3.26 -1.52 -20.64
C TYR A 222 2.32 -0.37 -20.97
N GLY A 223 2.06 -0.14 -22.27
CA GLY A 223 1.10 0.85 -22.73
C GLY A 223 0.11 0.24 -23.69
N VAL A 224 -1.15 0.65 -23.58
CA VAL A 224 -2.20 0.36 -24.55
C VAL A 224 -2.66 1.69 -25.12
N THR A 225 -2.35 1.93 -26.40
CA THR A 225 -2.80 3.14 -27.08
C THR A 225 -4.23 2.94 -27.59
N VAL A 226 -5.13 3.78 -27.13
CA VAL A 226 -6.52 3.82 -27.59
C VAL A 226 -6.66 4.95 -28.61
N THR A 227 -7.10 4.62 -29.80
CA THR A 227 -7.37 5.57 -30.88
C THR A 227 -8.87 5.64 -31.10
N ALA A 228 -9.37 6.85 -31.09
CA ALA A 228 -10.74 7.20 -31.40
C ALA A 228 -10.74 7.92 -32.76
N SER A 229 -11.48 7.46 -33.72
CA SER A 229 -11.52 8.04 -35.07
C SER A 229 -12.91 8.02 -35.70
N ASP A 230 -13.17 9.04 -36.46
CA ASP A 230 -14.16 9.00 -37.55
C ASP A 230 -13.44 8.95 -38.92
N SER A 231 -14.09 9.28 -40.01
CA SER A 231 -13.46 9.22 -41.34
C SER A 231 -12.33 10.24 -41.56
N PHE A 232 -12.26 11.30 -40.76
CA PHE A 232 -11.40 12.48 -41.02
C PHE A 232 -10.63 12.96 -39.78
N ILE A 233 -11.14 12.68 -38.60
CA ILE A 233 -10.55 13.10 -37.33
C ILE A 233 -10.08 11.85 -36.56
N SER A 234 -8.91 11.93 -36.00
CA SER A 234 -8.35 10.86 -35.15
C SER A 234 -7.61 11.46 -33.97
N HIS A 235 -7.94 10.97 -32.78
CA HIS A 235 -7.29 11.31 -31.53
C HIS A 235 -6.92 10.05 -30.78
N SER A 236 -5.88 10.12 -29.94
CA SER A 236 -5.45 8.97 -29.15
C SER A 236 -5.23 9.33 -27.69
N THR A 237 -5.39 8.35 -26.83
CA THR A 237 -5.02 8.38 -25.41
C THR A 237 -4.30 7.09 -25.06
N ASN A 238 -3.50 7.09 -23.98
CA ASN A 238 -2.77 5.91 -23.55
C ASN A 238 -3.30 5.44 -22.20
N VAL A 239 -3.47 4.12 -22.05
CA VAL A 239 -3.72 3.46 -20.79
C VAL A 239 -2.44 2.75 -20.39
N ALA A 240 -1.80 3.22 -19.30
CA ALA A 240 -0.63 2.57 -18.73
C ALA A 240 -1.06 1.28 -18.00
N VAL A 241 -0.35 0.18 -18.24
CA VAL A 241 -0.59 -1.10 -17.56
C VAL A 241 0.68 -1.52 -16.85
N ASN A 242 0.61 -1.65 -15.53
CA ASN A 242 1.68 -2.25 -14.74
C ASN A 242 1.39 -3.72 -14.50
N VAL A 243 2.24 -4.62 -14.95
CA VAL A 243 2.19 -6.05 -14.65
C VAL A 243 3.07 -6.33 -13.46
N PRO A 244 2.49 -6.64 -12.28
CA PRO A 244 3.27 -6.87 -11.08
C PRO A 244 4.01 -8.20 -11.13
N ALA A 245 5.18 -8.28 -10.47
CA ALA A 245 5.90 -9.52 -10.29
C ALA A 245 5.12 -10.46 -9.35
N PRO A 246 5.05 -11.77 -9.63
CA PRO A 246 4.55 -12.76 -8.69
C PRO A 246 5.30 -12.66 -7.36
N SER A 247 4.57 -12.62 -6.25
CA SER A 247 5.14 -12.47 -4.91
C SER A 247 4.35 -13.26 -3.88
N PHE A 248 4.87 -13.35 -2.66
CA PHE A 248 4.15 -13.96 -1.54
C PHE A 248 4.46 -13.19 -0.25
N THR A 249 3.58 -13.36 0.74
CA THR A 249 3.72 -12.81 2.08
C THR A 249 3.71 -13.92 3.10
N VAL A 250 4.25 -13.66 4.29
CA VAL A 250 4.20 -14.55 5.43
C VAL A 250 3.61 -13.82 6.63
N SER A 251 2.73 -14.50 7.37
CA SER A 251 2.09 -13.97 8.57
C SER A 251 2.01 -15.05 9.65
N ALA A 252 1.82 -14.65 10.90
CA ALA A 252 1.71 -15.54 12.05
C ALA A 252 0.46 -15.21 12.87
N SER A 253 -0.26 -16.24 13.30
CA SER A 253 -1.44 -16.09 14.15
C SER A 253 -1.53 -17.24 15.18
N PRO A 254 -1.53 -16.92 16.49
CA PRO A 254 -1.33 -15.60 17.09
C PRO A 254 0.09 -15.07 16.88
N ALA A 255 0.24 -13.73 16.80
CA ALA A 255 1.55 -13.07 16.69
C ALA A 255 2.27 -12.93 18.04
N THR A 256 1.62 -13.30 19.14
CA THR A 256 2.20 -13.29 20.51
C THR A 256 1.84 -14.59 21.22
N LEU A 257 2.84 -15.20 21.85
CA LEU A 257 2.71 -16.41 22.65
C LEU A 257 3.12 -16.11 24.10
N THR A 258 2.26 -16.48 25.06
CA THR A 258 2.64 -16.54 26.47
C THR A 258 2.82 -17.99 26.84
N ILE A 259 4.05 -18.37 27.24
CA ILE A 259 4.46 -19.75 27.49
C ILE A 259 4.90 -19.88 28.93
N ASN A 260 4.21 -20.70 29.73
CA ASN A 260 4.58 -21.00 31.08
C ASN A 260 5.73 -22.05 31.14
N SER A 261 6.40 -22.14 32.26
CA SER A 261 7.48 -23.11 32.50
C SER A 261 7.01 -24.54 32.22
N GLY A 262 7.80 -25.29 31.43
CA GLY A 262 7.49 -26.65 31.02
C GLY A 262 6.41 -26.81 29.95
N SER A 263 5.85 -25.71 29.44
CA SER A 263 4.82 -25.71 28.41
C SER A 263 5.39 -25.37 27.03
N SER A 264 4.57 -25.53 26.00
CA SER A 264 4.83 -25.06 24.64
C SER A 264 3.71 -24.16 24.16
N GLY A 265 4.01 -23.28 23.21
CA GLY A 265 3.04 -22.43 22.51
C GLY A 265 3.10 -22.68 21.02
N THR A 266 1.97 -22.47 20.34
CA THR A 266 1.87 -22.67 18.89
C THR A 266 1.36 -21.42 18.20
N SER A 267 1.87 -21.18 16.98
CA SER A 267 1.38 -20.14 16.07
C SER A 267 1.27 -20.72 14.67
N THR A 268 0.15 -20.43 13.99
CA THR A 268 -0.04 -20.81 12.59
C THR A 268 0.68 -19.80 11.71
N ILE A 269 1.65 -20.26 10.95
CA ILE A 269 2.36 -19.49 9.94
C ILE A 269 1.64 -19.67 8.62
N THR A 270 1.14 -18.59 8.05
CA THR A 270 0.42 -18.58 6.76
C THR A 270 1.29 -17.92 5.71
N VAL A 271 1.53 -18.62 4.61
CA VAL A 271 2.15 -18.08 3.39
C VAL A 271 1.05 -17.86 2.37
N ALA A 272 0.93 -16.63 1.85
CA ALA A 272 -0.09 -16.26 0.88
C ALA A 272 0.57 -15.70 -0.38
N GLY A 273 0.28 -16.30 -1.53
CA GLY A 273 0.74 -15.88 -2.84
C GLY A 273 -0.08 -14.72 -3.40
N SER A 274 0.58 -13.86 -4.14
CA SER A 274 -0.01 -12.70 -4.82
C SER A 274 0.46 -12.68 -6.27
N TYR A 275 -0.37 -12.09 -7.12
CA TYR A 275 -0.05 -11.85 -8.53
C TYR A 275 0.32 -13.11 -9.32
N GLY A 276 -0.34 -14.23 -8.99
CA GLY A 276 -0.11 -15.51 -9.68
C GLY A 276 1.14 -16.26 -9.23
N PHE A 277 1.67 -15.96 -8.05
CA PHE A 277 2.80 -16.72 -7.50
C PHE A 277 2.43 -18.21 -7.38
N SER A 278 3.29 -19.07 -7.90
CA SER A 278 3.23 -20.52 -7.74
C SER A 278 4.64 -21.08 -7.55
N GLY A 279 4.78 -22.02 -6.65
CA GLY A 279 6.07 -22.64 -6.34
C GLY A 279 6.21 -23.06 -4.89
N THR A 280 7.36 -23.66 -4.59
CA THR A 280 7.72 -24.07 -3.23
C THR A 280 8.32 -22.89 -2.48
N VAL A 281 7.83 -22.67 -1.27
CA VAL A 281 8.34 -21.70 -0.30
C VAL A 281 8.93 -22.46 0.88
N SER A 282 10.22 -22.30 1.13
CA SER A 282 10.91 -22.86 2.29
C SER A 282 10.69 -21.97 3.51
N LEU A 283 10.45 -22.59 4.67
CA LEU A 283 10.24 -21.90 5.94
C LEU A 283 11.39 -22.19 6.90
N SER A 284 11.87 -21.17 7.58
CA SER A 284 12.82 -21.30 8.69
C SER A 284 12.39 -20.45 9.87
N ALA A 285 12.64 -20.90 11.08
CA ALA A 285 12.38 -20.17 12.30
C ALA A 285 13.68 -20.02 13.09
N THR A 286 14.00 -18.78 13.47
CA THR A 286 15.20 -18.46 14.24
C THR A 286 14.85 -17.77 15.55
N VAL A 287 15.60 -18.09 16.60
CA VAL A 287 15.48 -17.52 17.94
C VAL A 287 16.85 -17.10 18.45
N PRO A 288 16.94 -16.16 19.40
CA PRO A 288 18.18 -15.86 20.09
C PRO A 288 18.71 -17.11 20.80
N SER A 289 20.06 -17.30 20.79
CA SER A 289 20.71 -18.47 21.36
C SER A 289 20.31 -18.72 22.80
N GLY A 290 19.97 -19.96 23.13
CA GLY A 290 19.62 -20.41 24.49
C GLY A 290 18.26 -19.93 25.01
N ARG A 291 17.41 -19.31 24.16
CA ARG A 291 16.10 -18.77 24.59
C ARG A 291 14.95 -19.75 24.41
N ALA A 292 14.96 -20.56 23.36
CA ALA A 292 13.91 -21.53 23.07
C ALA A 292 14.35 -22.57 22.04
N THR A 293 13.52 -23.60 21.87
CA THR A 293 13.55 -24.50 20.72
C THR A 293 12.31 -24.24 19.86
N THR A 294 12.48 -24.28 18.54
CA THR A 294 11.37 -24.08 17.58
C THR A 294 11.28 -25.23 16.60
N ILE A 295 10.06 -25.64 16.29
CA ILE A 295 9.76 -26.67 15.29
C ILE A 295 8.66 -26.14 14.39
N LEU A 296 8.84 -26.26 13.06
CA LEU A 296 7.81 -26.06 12.07
C LEU A 296 7.23 -27.42 11.66
N SER A 297 5.91 -27.55 11.61
CA SER A 297 5.25 -28.80 11.19
C SER A 297 5.58 -29.16 9.75
N SER A 298 5.90 -28.17 8.93
CA SER A 298 6.42 -28.32 7.57
C SER A 298 7.49 -27.25 7.33
N ALA A 299 8.67 -27.68 6.92
CA ALA A 299 9.78 -26.79 6.56
C ALA A 299 9.62 -26.18 5.16
N SER A 300 8.61 -26.58 4.41
CA SER A 300 8.25 -26.01 3.12
C SER A 300 6.77 -26.15 2.84
N VAL A 301 6.23 -25.20 2.11
CA VAL A 301 4.84 -25.22 1.61
C VAL A 301 4.82 -24.96 0.12
N MET A 302 3.81 -25.51 -0.58
CA MET A 302 3.65 -25.28 -2.02
C MET A 302 2.43 -24.39 -2.26
N LEU A 303 2.61 -23.37 -3.08
CA LEU A 303 1.54 -22.52 -3.59
C LEU A 303 1.30 -22.80 -5.08
N SER A 304 0.06 -22.65 -5.51
CA SER A 304 -0.35 -22.84 -6.90
C SER A 304 -1.44 -21.85 -7.27
N ALA A 305 -1.82 -21.82 -8.56
CA ALA A 305 -2.90 -20.96 -9.04
C ALA A 305 -4.26 -21.24 -8.34
N THR A 306 -4.47 -22.48 -7.87
CA THR A 306 -5.70 -22.90 -7.15
C THR A 306 -5.53 -22.90 -5.64
N ALA A 307 -4.30 -23.11 -5.13
CA ALA A 307 -3.96 -23.05 -3.71
C ALA A 307 -3.08 -21.83 -3.45
N THR A 308 -3.71 -20.67 -3.36
CA THR A 308 -3.03 -19.37 -3.21
C THR A 308 -2.49 -19.13 -1.80
N SER A 309 -2.82 -19.97 -0.82
CA SER A 309 -2.27 -19.93 0.53
C SER A 309 -2.00 -21.31 1.08
N ALA A 310 -1.01 -21.42 1.95
CA ALA A 310 -0.66 -22.63 2.66
C ALA A 310 -0.15 -22.30 4.07
N THR A 311 -0.22 -23.26 4.98
CA THR A 311 0.12 -23.05 6.40
C THR A 311 1.13 -24.06 6.90
N SER A 312 1.92 -23.63 7.90
CA SER A 312 2.75 -24.50 8.75
C SER A 312 2.57 -24.09 10.20
N MET A 313 2.51 -25.02 11.10
CA MET A 313 2.41 -24.73 12.55
C MET A 313 3.81 -24.57 13.14
N LEU A 314 4.08 -23.41 13.71
CA LEU A 314 5.26 -23.14 14.53
C LEU A 314 4.95 -23.59 15.96
N THR A 315 5.78 -24.45 16.53
CA THR A 315 5.78 -24.80 17.96
C THR A 315 7.03 -24.20 18.60
N VAL A 316 6.85 -23.48 19.70
CA VAL A 316 7.91 -22.92 20.54
C VAL A 316 7.87 -23.59 21.88
N SER A 317 8.97 -24.18 22.31
CA SER A 317 9.12 -24.89 23.60
C SER A 317 10.41 -24.47 24.32
N SER A 318 10.50 -24.80 25.59
CA SER A 318 11.66 -24.44 26.45
C SER A 318 11.95 -22.93 26.44
N ALA A 319 10.92 -22.10 26.36
CA ALA A 319 11.05 -20.65 26.29
C ALA A 319 11.62 -20.07 27.58
N LEU A 320 12.48 -19.08 27.47
CA LEU A 320 13.06 -18.32 28.58
C LEU A 320 13.05 -16.83 28.30
N GLY A 321 12.33 -16.06 29.12
CA GLY A 321 12.24 -14.61 29.02
C GLY A 321 11.43 -14.12 27.81
N MET A 322 11.58 -12.85 27.51
CA MET A 322 10.94 -12.19 26.37
C MET A 322 11.89 -12.15 25.17
N PHE A 323 11.42 -12.59 24.01
CA PHE A 323 12.16 -12.57 22.75
C PHE A 323 11.22 -12.68 21.55
N ASN A 324 11.76 -12.48 20.35
CA ASN A 324 11.04 -12.71 19.12
C ASN A 324 11.56 -13.96 18.41
N VAL A 325 10.63 -14.77 17.88
CA VAL A 325 10.92 -15.78 16.87
C VAL A 325 10.77 -15.12 15.51
N THR A 326 11.83 -15.11 14.71
CA THR A 326 11.76 -14.65 13.31
C THR A 326 11.48 -15.85 12.42
N VAL A 327 10.33 -15.84 11.73
CA VAL A 327 9.98 -16.84 10.72
C VAL A 327 10.21 -16.23 9.36
N THR A 328 11.12 -16.82 8.59
CA THR A 328 11.46 -16.40 7.22
C THR A 328 10.92 -17.41 6.23
N ALA A 329 10.24 -16.90 5.20
CA ALA A 329 9.71 -17.67 4.09
C ALA A 329 10.53 -17.33 2.84
N THR A 330 11.15 -18.32 2.17
CA THR A 330 12.10 -18.09 1.06
C THR A 330 11.70 -18.85 -0.18
N SER A 331 11.70 -18.15 -1.32
CA SER A 331 11.61 -18.75 -2.67
C SER A 331 12.39 -17.90 -3.65
N GLY A 332 13.44 -18.49 -4.27
CA GLY A 332 14.40 -17.75 -5.08
C GLY A 332 15.08 -16.64 -4.28
N SER A 333 15.04 -15.42 -4.81
CA SER A 333 15.58 -14.22 -4.15
C SER A 333 14.60 -13.52 -3.19
N THR A 334 13.35 -13.96 -3.14
CA THR A 334 12.31 -13.37 -2.28
C THR A 334 12.30 -14.06 -0.92
N ALA A 335 12.45 -13.28 0.15
CA ALA A 335 12.54 -13.80 1.52
C ALA A 335 11.84 -12.91 2.55
N PRO A 336 10.48 -12.74 2.48
CA PRO A 336 9.76 -12.04 3.52
C PRO A 336 9.82 -12.77 4.86
N SER A 337 9.72 -12.01 5.96
CA SER A 337 9.70 -12.56 7.31
C SER A 337 8.56 -12.00 8.15
N THR A 338 8.20 -12.73 9.20
CA THR A 338 7.25 -12.31 10.23
C THR A 338 7.83 -12.60 11.61
N LEU A 339 7.35 -11.89 12.62
CA LEU A 339 7.78 -12.05 14.01
C LEU A 339 6.66 -12.68 14.84
N VAL A 340 7.04 -13.59 15.73
CA VAL A 340 6.19 -14.10 16.81
C VAL A 340 6.83 -13.68 18.11
N ALA A 341 6.19 -12.75 18.83
CA ALA A 341 6.63 -12.34 20.14
C ALA A 341 6.38 -13.45 21.18
N VAL A 342 7.38 -13.78 21.98
CA VAL A 342 7.28 -14.82 23.01
C VAL A 342 7.53 -14.22 24.38
N ASN A 343 6.58 -14.42 25.29
CA ASN A 343 6.67 -14.10 26.71
C ASN A 343 6.84 -15.43 27.47
N GLY A 344 8.08 -15.87 27.61
CA GLY A 344 8.44 -17.10 28.35
C GLY A 344 8.60 -16.86 29.84
N PRO A 345 8.92 -17.94 30.62
CA PRO A 345 9.28 -17.84 32.03
C PRO A 345 10.44 -16.88 32.25
N ASP A 346 10.29 -15.98 33.21
CA ASP A 346 11.25 -14.95 33.52
C ASP A 346 11.14 -14.57 35.01
N PHE A 347 12.07 -13.76 35.51
CA PHE A 347 11.98 -13.18 36.83
C PHE A 347 12.09 -11.65 36.75
N SER A 348 11.54 -10.98 37.74
CA SER A 348 11.73 -9.53 37.91
C SER A 348 12.56 -9.25 39.15
N ILE A 349 13.31 -8.14 39.13
CA ILE A 349 14.10 -7.65 40.27
C ILE A 349 13.60 -6.26 40.64
N LYS A 350 13.48 -6.03 41.95
CA LYS A 350 13.14 -4.71 42.50
C LYS A 350 13.89 -4.51 43.83
N THR A 351 14.29 -3.26 44.09
CA THR A 351 14.86 -2.86 45.37
C THR A 351 13.93 -1.92 46.14
N SER A 352 13.99 -2.04 47.46
CA SER A 352 13.25 -1.16 48.37
C SER A 352 14.13 -0.76 49.53
N PRO A 353 14.38 0.55 49.74
CA PRO A 353 14.01 1.67 48.90
C PRO A 353 14.70 1.66 47.52
N SER A 354 14.15 2.39 46.53
CA SER A 354 14.72 2.48 45.17
C SER A 354 15.86 3.51 45.05
N THR A 355 16.12 4.28 46.11
CA THR A 355 17.20 5.27 46.20
C THR A 355 17.81 5.20 47.61
N VAL A 356 19.08 5.54 47.71
CA VAL A 356 19.81 5.54 49.02
C VAL A 356 20.42 6.91 49.24
N SER A 357 20.31 7.40 50.50
CA SER A 357 21.05 8.55 50.97
C SER A 357 21.70 8.19 52.30
N LEU A 358 23.01 8.33 52.42
CA LEU A 358 23.77 8.07 53.66
C LEU A 358 24.78 9.17 53.91
N SER A 359 25.09 9.35 55.18
CA SER A 359 26.24 10.18 55.60
C SER A 359 27.52 9.36 55.51
N GLN A 360 28.64 10.03 55.33
CA GLN A 360 29.97 9.40 55.47
C GLN A 360 30.08 8.61 56.77
N GLY A 361 30.62 7.41 56.72
CA GLY A 361 30.77 6.50 57.88
C GLY A 361 29.51 5.69 58.22
N SER A 362 28.39 5.90 57.52
CA SER A 362 27.14 5.18 57.77
C SER A 362 26.99 4.00 56.82
N SER A 363 26.04 3.12 57.12
CA SER A 363 25.60 2.02 56.24
C SER A 363 24.10 2.04 56.08
N ALA A 364 23.59 1.54 54.93
CA ALA A 364 22.19 1.31 54.65
C ALA A 364 21.97 -0.09 54.11
N MET A 365 20.77 -0.61 54.35
CA MET A 365 20.32 -1.89 53.82
C MET A 365 19.11 -1.69 52.95
N LEU A 366 19.09 -2.32 51.78
CA LEU A 366 17.97 -2.35 50.87
C LEU A 366 17.51 -3.80 50.71
N ALA A 367 16.20 -4.01 50.69
CA ALA A 367 15.65 -5.30 50.31
C ALA A 367 15.68 -5.45 48.79
N ILE A 368 16.28 -6.53 48.32
CA ILE A 368 16.17 -6.98 46.92
C ILE A 368 15.04 -8.00 46.87
N THR A 369 14.07 -7.81 45.99
CA THR A 369 12.99 -8.77 45.76
C THR A 369 13.08 -9.34 44.35
N LEU A 370 13.19 -10.66 44.24
CA LEU A 370 13.05 -11.41 42.99
C LEU A 370 11.67 -12.04 42.94
N SER A 371 10.92 -11.81 41.84
CA SER A 371 9.59 -12.37 41.68
C SER A 371 9.48 -13.20 40.41
N SER A 372 8.81 -14.35 40.50
CA SER A 372 8.51 -15.21 39.34
C SER A 372 7.58 -14.57 38.36
N VAL A 373 7.87 -14.72 37.09
CA VAL A 373 7.04 -14.32 35.94
C VAL A 373 6.83 -15.54 35.06
N ASN A 374 5.59 -15.78 34.61
CA ASN A 374 5.17 -16.90 33.75
C ASN A 374 5.64 -18.28 34.28
N GLY A 375 5.56 -18.48 35.60
CA GLY A 375 5.94 -19.75 36.25
C GLY A 375 7.43 -20.04 36.28
N PHE A 376 8.28 -19.03 36.18
CA PHE A 376 9.73 -19.17 36.31
C PHE A 376 10.09 -19.81 37.64
N SER A 377 11.02 -20.79 37.63
CA SER A 377 11.60 -21.37 38.82
C SER A 377 13.06 -21.66 38.56
N GLY A 378 13.97 -21.20 39.46
CA GLY A 378 15.39 -21.42 39.28
C GLY A 378 16.26 -20.64 40.26
N PHE A 379 17.55 -20.97 40.28
CA PHE A 379 18.55 -20.24 41.06
C PHE A 379 19.01 -19.01 40.28
N VAL A 380 18.80 -17.83 40.86
CA VAL A 380 19.23 -16.54 40.31
C VAL A 380 20.44 -16.06 41.09
N ALA A 381 21.54 -15.82 40.39
CA ALA A 381 22.74 -15.23 40.97
C ALA A 381 22.61 -13.70 41.02
N LEU A 382 22.99 -13.10 42.13
CA LEU A 382 22.96 -11.67 42.38
C LEU A 382 24.39 -11.12 42.54
N SER A 383 24.65 -9.99 41.91
CA SER A 383 25.88 -9.21 42.09
C SER A 383 25.56 -7.72 42.06
N ALA A 384 26.31 -6.95 42.83
CA ALA A 384 26.16 -5.49 42.81
C ALA A 384 27.54 -4.83 42.72
N SER A 385 27.61 -3.71 42.02
CA SER A 385 28.80 -2.90 41.89
C SER A 385 28.47 -1.40 41.99
N PRO A 386 29.22 -0.61 42.72
CA PRO A 386 29.08 0.82 42.73
C PRO A 386 29.74 1.45 41.48
N SER A 387 29.35 2.67 41.12
CA SER A 387 30.10 3.49 40.18
C SER A 387 31.51 3.81 40.73
N THR A 388 32.43 4.20 39.85
CA THR A 388 33.83 4.49 40.19
C THR A 388 33.93 5.47 41.37
N GLY A 389 34.70 5.10 42.40
CA GLY A 389 34.86 5.89 43.62
C GLY A 389 33.68 5.83 44.61
N GLY A 390 32.65 5.07 44.28
CA GLY A 390 31.48 4.92 45.14
C GLY A 390 31.72 3.96 46.34
N PRO A 391 30.82 3.95 47.34
CA PRO A 391 30.90 3.11 48.53
C PRO A 391 30.88 1.63 48.19
N PRO A 392 31.61 0.78 48.94
CA PRO A 392 31.51 -0.67 48.78
C PRO A 392 30.09 -1.18 49.07
N VAL A 393 29.70 -2.16 48.27
CA VAL A 393 28.37 -2.80 48.33
C VAL A 393 28.52 -4.31 48.49
N THR A 394 27.64 -4.94 49.22
CA THR A 394 27.56 -6.39 49.38
C THR A 394 26.11 -6.88 49.20
N VAL A 395 25.95 -8.04 48.59
CA VAL A 395 24.66 -8.71 48.45
C VAL A 395 24.66 -10.01 49.23
N SER A 396 23.65 -10.28 50.02
CA SER A 396 23.50 -11.52 50.77
C SER A 396 22.05 -11.99 50.81
N PRO A 397 21.78 -13.25 50.44
CA PRO A 397 22.69 -14.20 49.78
C PRO A 397 22.96 -13.81 48.32
N THR A 398 24.08 -14.27 47.76
CA THR A 398 24.48 -14.04 46.36
C THR A 398 23.76 -14.94 45.35
N SER A 399 22.95 -15.89 45.81
CA SER A 399 22.09 -16.74 44.96
C SER A 399 20.84 -17.13 45.73
N LEU A 400 19.71 -17.06 45.02
CA LEU A 400 18.38 -17.36 45.56
C LEU A 400 17.60 -18.26 44.63
N GLN A 401 16.93 -19.26 45.17
CA GLN A 401 15.96 -20.06 44.41
C GLN A 401 14.62 -19.34 44.36
N VAL A 402 14.25 -18.82 43.19
CA VAL A 402 12.94 -18.25 42.95
C VAL A 402 11.95 -19.39 42.75
N PRO A 403 10.83 -19.46 43.52
CA PRO A 403 9.81 -20.49 43.31
C PRO A 403 8.98 -20.18 42.05
N SER A 404 8.27 -21.20 41.52
CA SER A 404 7.43 -21.04 40.31
C SER A 404 6.28 -20.04 40.49
N SER A 405 5.94 -19.67 41.70
CA SER A 405 5.02 -18.61 42.05
C SER A 405 5.48 -17.86 43.31
N GLY A 406 5.29 -16.54 43.33
CA GLY A 406 5.69 -15.71 44.47
C GLY A 406 7.06 -15.05 44.30
N SER A 407 7.67 -14.70 45.42
CA SER A 407 8.92 -13.94 45.46
C SER A 407 9.84 -14.40 46.60
N VAL A 408 11.15 -14.10 46.45
CA VAL A 408 12.16 -14.29 47.44
C VAL A 408 12.98 -13.02 47.61
N SER A 409 13.66 -12.85 48.76
CA SER A 409 14.37 -11.61 49.04
C SER A 409 15.83 -11.85 49.44
N ALA A 410 16.68 -10.92 49.04
CA ALA A 410 18.06 -10.76 49.52
C ALA A 410 18.24 -9.35 50.08
N THR A 411 19.40 -9.11 50.71
CA THR A 411 19.75 -7.80 51.23
C THR A 411 20.95 -7.24 50.48
N LEU A 412 20.84 -6.00 50.00
CA LEU A 412 21.95 -5.19 49.52
C LEU A 412 22.40 -4.27 50.66
N THR A 413 23.65 -4.39 51.09
CA THR A 413 24.23 -3.50 52.07
C THR A 413 25.20 -2.54 51.39
N VAL A 414 25.04 -1.25 51.68
CA VAL A 414 25.90 -0.16 51.19
C VAL A 414 26.60 0.44 52.40
N THR A 415 27.92 0.56 52.34
CA THR A 415 28.72 1.06 53.49
C THR A 415 29.58 2.23 53.06
N ALA A 416 29.19 3.45 53.46
CA ALA A 416 29.99 4.66 53.22
C ALA A 416 31.08 4.88 54.30
N SER A 417 31.66 3.81 54.80
CA SER A 417 32.65 3.91 55.87
C SER A 417 34.06 4.17 55.35
N SER A 418 34.81 4.97 56.10
CA SER A 418 36.22 5.24 55.89
C SER A 418 37.12 4.20 56.57
N SER A 419 36.58 3.09 57.11
CA SER A 419 37.33 2.15 57.93
C SER A 419 37.97 1.04 57.09
N GLY A 420 39.25 1.11 56.97
CA GLY A 420 40.17 0.09 56.51
C GLY A 420 41.60 0.66 56.51
N THR A 421 42.57 -0.13 56.82
CA THR A 421 43.96 0.29 57.06
C THR A 421 44.63 1.08 55.92
N TYR A 422 43.91 1.23 54.74
CA TYR A 422 44.38 1.98 53.58
C TYR A 422 43.19 2.54 52.71
N SER A 423 42.02 2.73 53.25
CA SER A 423 40.87 3.25 52.42
C SER A 423 40.79 4.77 52.42
N THR A 424 40.88 5.37 51.26
CA THR A 424 40.51 6.77 51.07
C THR A 424 39.05 6.95 51.48
N PRO A 425 38.71 8.01 52.25
CA PRO A 425 37.32 8.26 52.64
C PRO A 425 36.43 8.39 51.36
N ILE A 426 35.24 7.80 51.41
CA ILE A 426 34.25 7.99 50.33
C ILE A 426 33.89 9.48 50.31
N SER A 427 34.09 10.15 49.16
CA SER A 427 33.78 11.55 49.02
C SER A 427 32.26 11.78 49.01
N PRO A 428 31.77 12.88 49.62
CA PRO A 428 30.38 13.26 49.42
C PRO A 428 30.08 13.49 47.93
N GLY A 429 28.93 13.01 47.47
CA GLY A 429 28.59 13.09 46.06
C GLY A 429 27.46 12.13 45.66
N SER A 430 27.14 12.16 44.38
CA SER A 430 26.14 11.27 43.78
C SER A 430 26.84 10.11 43.09
N TYR A 431 26.39 8.91 43.39
CA TYR A 431 26.87 7.65 42.87
C TYR A 431 25.71 6.82 42.33
N THR A 432 26.01 5.72 41.67
CA THR A 432 25.02 4.72 41.27
C THR A 432 25.47 3.33 41.69
N ILE A 433 24.54 2.48 42.06
CA ILE A 433 24.78 1.05 42.27
C ILE A 433 24.12 0.30 41.14
N THR A 434 24.87 -0.53 40.44
CA THR A 434 24.34 -1.44 39.40
C THR A 434 24.16 -2.81 40.06
N LEU A 435 22.92 -3.26 40.19
CA LEU A 435 22.53 -4.57 40.70
C LEU A 435 22.17 -5.47 39.51
N ASN A 436 22.90 -6.57 39.37
CA ASN A 436 22.67 -7.57 38.33
C ASN A 436 22.11 -8.85 38.93
N ALA A 437 21.09 -9.40 38.26
CA ALA A 437 20.49 -10.69 38.57
C ALA A 437 20.54 -11.58 37.32
N THR A 438 21.13 -12.76 37.38
CA THR A 438 21.39 -13.62 36.23
C THR A 438 21.00 -15.07 36.44
N MET A 439 20.47 -15.73 35.41
CA MET A 439 20.27 -17.18 35.33
C MET A 439 20.41 -17.63 33.88
N GLY A 440 21.54 -18.28 33.55
CA GLY A 440 21.81 -18.70 32.16
C GLY A 440 21.83 -17.51 31.20
N SER A 441 20.93 -17.51 30.22
CA SER A 441 20.77 -16.42 29.25
C SER A 441 19.85 -15.27 29.74
N LEU A 442 19.17 -15.43 30.88
CA LEU A 442 18.38 -14.35 31.50
C LEU A 442 19.28 -13.43 32.31
N SER A 443 19.15 -12.14 32.13
CA SER A 443 19.86 -11.11 32.86
C SER A 443 18.98 -9.89 33.04
N HIS A 444 18.81 -9.44 34.28
CA HIS A 444 18.13 -8.20 34.62
C HIS A 444 19.04 -7.32 35.44
N THR A 445 18.99 -6.04 35.16
CA THR A 445 19.83 -5.03 35.85
C THR A 445 18.93 -3.93 36.39
N GLU A 446 19.19 -3.55 37.65
CA GLU A 446 18.58 -2.39 38.29
C GLU A 446 19.66 -1.39 38.68
N THR A 447 19.42 -0.11 38.40
CA THR A 447 20.32 0.99 38.77
C THR A 447 19.72 1.78 39.91
N ILE A 448 20.45 1.85 41.04
CA ILE A 448 19.99 2.47 42.27
C ILE A 448 20.77 3.77 42.48
N PRO A 449 20.15 4.95 42.45
CA PRO A 449 20.77 6.21 42.80
C PRO A 449 21.22 6.22 44.28
N LEU A 450 22.45 6.66 44.52
CA LEU A 450 23.05 6.75 45.82
C LEU A 450 23.62 8.14 46.06
N THR A 451 23.27 8.78 47.17
CA THR A 451 23.84 10.07 47.61
C THR A 451 24.61 9.84 48.89
N VAL A 452 25.86 10.26 48.89
CA VAL A 452 26.68 10.33 50.12
C VAL A 452 26.80 11.78 50.55
N THR A 453 26.36 12.10 51.75
CA THR A 453 26.44 13.43 52.36
C THR A 453 27.66 13.54 53.27
N SER A 454 28.21 14.73 53.40
CA SER A 454 29.27 15.01 54.35
C SER A 454 28.81 14.78 55.79
N LEU A 455 29.71 14.39 56.64
CA LEU A 455 29.47 14.44 58.09
C LEU A 455 29.16 15.92 58.48
N PRO A 456 28.13 16.17 59.29
CA PRO A 456 27.86 17.50 59.77
C PRO A 456 29.09 18.04 60.47
N SER A 457 29.66 19.15 59.97
CA SER A 457 30.76 19.85 60.58
C SER A 457 30.25 20.45 61.93
N GLY A 458 30.53 19.74 63.06
CA GLY A 458 30.15 20.33 64.34
C GLY A 458 29.62 19.36 65.42
N ALA A 459 29.60 18.05 65.18
CA ALA A 459 29.34 17.14 66.29
C ALA A 459 30.64 16.98 67.11
N GLY A 460 30.85 17.88 68.06
CA GLY A 460 31.80 17.67 69.14
C GLY A 460 31.54 16.31 69.77
N ILE A 461 32.63 15.62 70.09
CA ILE A 461 32.64 14.34 70.73
C ILE A 461 31.79 14.40 72.02
N LEU A 462 30.49 14.06 71.91
CA LEU A 462 29.72 13.64 73.08
C LEU A 462 29.76 12.12 73.11
N THR A 463 30.72 11.60 73.92
CA THR A 463 30.66 10.23 74.41
C THR A 463 29.34 10.06 75.17
N SER A 464 28.33 9.56 74.55
CA SER A 464 27.12 9.07 75.21
C SER A 464 26.78 7.69 74.70
N PRO A 465 26.73 6.67 75.53
CA PRO A 465 26.47 5.28 75.11
C PRO A 465 24.93 5.04 75.13
N ILE A 466 24.18 5.67 74.21
CA ILE A 466 22.77 5.35 74.02
C ILE A 466 22.41 5.48 72.57
N VAL A 467 22.57 4.44 71.78
CA VAL A 467 21.69 4.05 70.70
C VAL A 467 21.98 2.61 70.26
N ILE A 468 21.77 1.64 71.14
CA ILE A 468 21.63 0.21 70.78
C ILE A 468 20.15 -0.24 71.01
N GLY A 469 19.19 0.67 70.97
CA GLY A 469 17.82 0.32 71.33
C GLY A 469 16.82 0.29 70.13
N GLY A 470 17.21 0.78 68.94
CA GLY A 470 16.23 1.02 67.85
C GLY A 470 16.04 -0.12 66.82
N ILE A 471 16.96 -1.09 66.75
CA ILE A 471 16.90 -2.13 65.68
C ILE A 471 16.23 -3.44 66.17
N ALA A 472 16.06 -3.64 67.48
CA ALA A 472 15.38 -4.83 68.00
C ALA A 472 13.83 -4.76 67.85
N ALA A 473 13.21 -3.56 67.70
CA ALA A 473 11.76 -3.41 67.61
C ALA A 473 11.19 -3.77 66.22
N ALA A 474 11.93 -3.64 65.15
CA ALA A 474 11.43 -3.96 63.81
C ALA A 474 11.41 -5.47 63.49
N ILE A 475 12.28 -6.24 64.12
CA ILE A 475 12.33 -7.71 63.93
C ILE A 475 11.20 -8.42 64.69
N THR A 476 10.72 -7.86 65.80
CA THR A 476 9.63 -8.44 66.59
C THR A 476 8.26 -8.27 65.93
N VAL A 477 8.04 -7.23 65.14
CA VAL A 477 6.75 -7.04 64.44
C VAL A 477 6.59 -8.02 63.28
N VAL A 478 7.65 -8.32 62.50
CA VAL A 478 7.60 -9.30 61.42
C VAL A 478 7.46 -10.73 61.94
N ALA A 479 8.16 -11.08 63.04
CA ALA A 479 7.99 -12.37 63.67
C ALA A 479 6.61 -12.56 64.32
N GLY A 480 6.00 -11.48 64.84
CA GLY A 480 4.63 -11.49 65.37
C GLY A 480 3.56 -11.71 64.33
N ILE A 481 3.71 -11.14 63.12
CA ILE A 481 2.75 -11.33 62.04
C ILE A 481 2.84 -12.76 61.47
N ILE A 482 4.00 -13.36 61.36
CA ILE A 482 4.18 -14.77 60.93
C ILE A 482 3.62 -15.73 61.96
N TYR A 483 3.68 -15.42 63.27
CA TYR A 483 3.13 -16.25 64.34
C TYR A 483 1.59 -16.22 64.37
N VAL A 484 0.98 -15.09 64.07
CA VAL A 484 -0.50 -14.93 64.05
C VAL A 484 -1.11 -15.64 62.83
N ILE A 485 -0.44 -15.66 61.68
CA ILE A 485 -0.91 -16.35 60.46
C ILE A 485 -0.83 -17.88 60.60
N ARG A 486 0.07 -18.42 61.41
CA ARG A 486 0.20 -19.87 61.63
C ARG A 486 -0.78 -20.47 62.66
N ARG A 487 -1.59 -19.64 63.37
CA ARG A 487 -2.53 -20.11 64.40
C ARG A 487 -4.00 -19.95 64.02
N ARG A 488 -4.36 -19.95 62.75
CA ARG A 488 -5.81 -20.08 62.42
C ARG A 488 -6.18 -21.57 62.46
N PRO A 489 -7.16 -21.97 63.29
CA PRO A 489 -7.63 -23.35 63.36
C PRO A 489 -8.34 -23.71 62.03
N LYS A 490 -8.10 -24.92 61.55
CA LYS A 490 -8.90 -25.52 60.46
C LYS A 490 -10.35 -25.60 60.94
N ALA A 491 -11.27 -24.90 60.30
CA ALA A 491 -12.70 -25.18 60.42
C ALA A 491 -13.00 -26.50 59.72
N ASN A 492 -13.50 -27.48 60.42
CA ASN A 492 -14.13 -28.70 59.94
C ASN A 492 -15.43 -28.29 59.22
N THR A 493 -15.56 -28.65 57.99
CA THR A 493 -16.61 -29.45 57.35
C THR A 493 -16.28 -29.56 55.86
#